data_6d5a22e725d7a0b4571d3d7a2d66ca82
#
_entry.id   6d5a22e725d7a0b4571d3d7a2d66ca82
#
_cell.length_a   1.000
_cell.length_b   1.000
_cell.length_c   1.000
_cell.angle_alpha   90.00
_cell.angle_beta   90.00
_cell.angle_gamma   90.00
#
_symmetry.space_group_name_H-M   'P 1'
#
loop_
_entity.id
_entity.type
_entity.pdbx_description
1 polymer ?
#
loop_
_entity_poly.entity_id
_entity_poly.type
_entity_poly.pdbx_seq_one_letter_code
_entity_poly.pdbx_strand_id
1 'polypeptide(L)'
;SWDDERRTLSRLGIDAISPIENPVVMELMNAEFQKTLGEVNNLTRSTMMQSQRDLMNMLNEAEMRVAAGAQSYSPAVCDILDQYGKTGVMIDYPTGTRRTLEAAVRMCVVTSMNQTAAQVTNHYIAEHNVEYVLVSAHLGARTQGKGQPYLAGHDNWQGRCYKISGSEPDAPNLAEMTGYDIVNGTG
;
A
#
# COMPACT_ATOMS: atom_id res chain seq x y z
N SER A 1 23.79 -2.70 0.78
CA SER A 1 23.59 -2.26 2.18
C SER A 1 23.88 -0.78 2.31
N TRP A 2 23.43 -0.14 3.41
CA TRP A 2 23.71 1.28 3.67
C TRP A 2 25.22 1.61 3.63
N ASP A 3 26.06 0.73 4.12
CA ASP A 3 27.52 0.92 4.09
C ASP A 3 28.08 1.02 2.69
N ASP A 4 27.53 0.29 1.73
CA ASP A 4 27.97 0.32 0.33
C ASP A 4 27.49 1.61 -0.34
N GLU A 5 26.27 2.05 -0.06
CA GLU A 5 25.72 3.33 -0.51
C GLU A 5 26.51 4.50 0.05
N ARG A 6 26.79 4.49 1.35
CA ARG A 6 27.62 5.51 2.00
C ARG A 6 29.00 5.63 1.40
N ARG A 7 29.67 4.51 1.10
CA ARG A 7 30.96 4.52 0.41
C ARG A 7 30.89 5.12 -0.98
N THR A 8 29.83 4.84 -1.70
CA THR A 8 29.59 5.40 -3.04
C THR A 8 29.36 6.89 -2.98
N LEU A 9 28.51 7.35 -2.06
CA LEU A 9 28.20 8.77 -1.84
C LEU A 9 29.45 9.54 -1.39
N SER A 10 30.24 8.97 -0.48
CA SER A 10 31.49 9.57 -0.03
C SER A 10 32.52 9.74 -1.16
N ARG A 11 32.58 8.80 -2.12
CA ARG A 11 33.44 8.94 -3.32
C ARG A 11 32.99 10.09 -4.23
N LEU A 12 31.70 10.42 -4.22
CA LEU A 12 31.10 11.52 -4.96
C LEU A 12 31.20 12.87 -4.21
N GLY A 13 31.84 12.87 -3.01
CA GLY A 13 31.94 14.06 -2.17
C GLY A 13 30.65 14.40 -1.40
N ILE A 14 29.70 13.46 -1.34
CA ILE A 14 28.44 13.62 -0.61
C ILE A 14 28.60 13.01 0.78
N ASP A 15 28.46 13.84 1.81
CA ASP A 15 28.45 13.39 3.21
C ASP A 15 27.03 13.03 3.61
N ALA A 16 26.70 11.74 3.52
CA ALA A 16 25.37 11.23 3.82
C ALA A 16 25.31 10.67 5.24
N ILE A 17 24.38 11.21 6.02
CA ILE A 17 24.05 10.74 7.37
C ILE A 17 23.16 9.49 7.25
N SER A 18 23.38 8.50 8.11
CA SER A 18 22.52 7.31 8.18
C SER A 18 21.05 7.72 8.39
N PRO A 19 20.09 7.08 7.72
CA PRO A 19 18.67 7.35 7.95
C PRO A 19 18.26 7.27 9.43
N ILE A 20 18.88 6.37 10.20
CA ILE A 20 18.62 6.19 11.63
C ILE A 20 19.19 7.35 12.46
N GLU A 21 20.23 8.02 11.98
CA GLU A 21 20.89 9.14 12.64
C GLU A 21 20.35 10.50 12.19
N ASN A 22 19.59 10.54 11.08
CA ASN A 22 18.97 11.76 10.56
C ASN A 22 17.67 12.07 11.33
N PRO A 23 17.59 13.15 12.12
CA PRO A 23 16.41 13.43 12.94
C PRO A 23 15.15 13.70 12.11
N VAL A 24 15.28 14.31 10.93
CA VAL A 24 14.15 14.59 10.04
C VAL A 24 13.58 13.29 9.47
N VAL A 25 14.45 12.36 9.06
CA VAL A 25 14.05 11.05 8.56
C VAL A 25 13.37 10.25 9.67
N MET A 26 13.90 10.29 10.89
CA MET A 26 13.29 9.62 12.04
C MET A 26 11.91 10.19 12.39
N GLU A 27 11.73 11.50 12.29
CA GLU A 27 10.42 12.15 12.48
C GLU A 27 9.41 11.72 11.40
N LEU A 28 9.80 11.72 10.12
CA LEU A 28 8.98 11.22 9.01
C LEU A 28 8.56 9.76 9.21
N MET A 29 9.50 8.89 9.55
CA MET A 29 9.22 7.48 9.81
C MET A 29 8.25 7.29 10.99
N ASN A 30 8.40 8.06 12.05
CA ASN A 30 7.52 8.01 13.20
C ASN A 30 6.11 8.51 12.86
N ALA A 31 5.98 9.60 12.11
CA ALA A 31 4.70 10.13 11.66
C ALA A 31 3.93 9.11 10.80
N GLU A 32 4.60 8.47 9.84
CA GLU A 32 3.99 7.43 9.01
C GLU A 32 3.63 6.17 9.80
N PHE A 33 4.45 5.79 10.78
CA PHE A 33 4.12 4.69 11.69
C PHE A 33 2.84 4.98 12.48
N GLN A 34 2.69 6.17 13.04
CA GLN A 34 1.48 6.55 13.78
C GLN A 34 0.23 6.58 12.87
N LYS A 35 0.37 7.08 11.65
CA LYS A 35 -0.69 7.05 10.64
C LYS A 35 -1.12 5.61 10.33
N THR A 36 -0.18 4.73 10.05
CA THR A 36 -0.44 3.31 9.76
C THR A 36 -1.13 2.62 10.92
N LEU A 37 -0.67 2.89 12.15
CA LEU A 37 -1.29 2.35 13.36
C LEU A 37 -2.75 2.80 13.48
N GLY A 38 -3.05 4.07 13.18
CA GLY A 38 -4.40 4.60 13.12
C GLY A 38 -5.27 3.90 12.07
N GLU A 39 -4.75 3.68 10.88
CA GLU A 39 -5.44 2.99 9.78
C GLU A 39 -5.75 1.52 10.13
N VAL A 40 -4.78 0.80 10.69
CA VAL A 40 -4.97 -0.59 11.12
C VAL A 40 -5.99 -0.68 12.26
N ASN A 41 -5.94 0.22 13.23
CA ASN A 41 -6.91 0.27 14.31
C ASN A 41 -8.33 0.56 13.79
N ASN A 42 -8.48 1.50 12.85
CA ASN A 42 -9.77 1.80 12.23
C ASN A 42 -10.30 0.61 11.41
N LEU A 43 -9.43 -0.04 10.64
CA LEU A 43 -9.76 -1.23 9.88
C LEU A 43 -10.24 -2.36 10.79
N THR A 44 -9.51 -2.65 11.86
CA THR A 44 -9.84 -3.69 12.83
C THR A 44 -11.19 -3.40 13.50
N ARG A 45 -11.42 -2.16 13.90
CA ARG A 45 -12.67 -1.72 14.53
C ARG A 45 -13.87 -1.83 13.59
N SER A 46 -13.73 -1.36 12.36
CA SER A 46 -14.78 -1.45 11.33
C SER A 46 -15.12 -2.89 10.99
N THR A 47 -14.09 -3.74 10.87
CA THR A 47 -14.26 -5.17 10.58
C THR A 47 -14.93 -5.91 11.71
N MET A 48 -14.59 -5.60 12.96
CA MET A 48 -15.24 -6.20 14.13
C MET A 48 -16.72 -5.86 14.19
N MET A 49 -17.08 -4.60 13.90
CA MET A 49 -18.47 -4.16 13.84
C MET A 49 -19.23 -4.82 12.68
N GLN A 50 -18.61 -4.97 11.51
CA GLN A 50 -19.21 -5.61 10.34
C GLN A 50 -19.42 -7.11 10.61
N SER A 51 -18.42 -7.78 11.14
CA SER A 51 -18.48 -9.19 11.52
C SER A 51 -19.59 -9.49 12.53
N GLN A 52 -19.79 -8.58 13.50
CA GLN A 52 -20.89 -8.71 14.47
C GLN A 52 -22.26 -8.57 13.80
N ARG A 53 -22.42 -7.63 12.86
CA ARG A 53 -23.67 -7.48 12.09
C ARG A 53 -23.97 -8.70 11.21
N ASP A 54 -22.95 -9.23 10.54
CA ASP A 54 -23.09 -10.41 9.68
C ASP A 54 -23.54 -11.61 10.49
N LEU A 55 -22.93 -11.85 11.67
CA LEU A 55 -23.34 -12.89 12.58
C LEU A 55 -24.78 -12.71 13.06
N MET A 56 -25.17 -11.49 13.44
CA MET A 56 -26.55 -11.21 13.86
C MET A 56 -27.56 -11.46 12.74
N ASN A 57 -27.23 -11.09 11.51
CA ASN A 57 -28.10 -11.36 10.35
C ASN A 57 -28.27 -12.87 10.11
N MET A 58 -27.18 -13.64 10.19
CA MET A 58 -27.22 -15.10 10.06
C MET A 58 -28.07 -15.75 11.16
N LEU A 59 -27.95 -15.27 12.41
CA LEU A 59 -28.77 -15.74 13.54
C LEU A 59 -30.26 -15.44 13.33
N ASN A 60 -30.60 -14.21 12.92
CA ASN A 60 -31.99 -13.82 12.63
C ASN A 60 -32.58 -14.68 11.49
N GLU A 61 -31.80 -14.95 10.45
CA GLU A 61 -32.25 -15.82 9.36
C GLU A 61 -32.50 -17.25 9.81
N ALA A 62 -31.65 -17.79 10.67
CA ALA A 62 -31.85 -19.13 11.24
C ALA A 62 -33.08 -19.19 12.15
N GLU A 63 -33.28 -18.16 13.00
CA GLU A 63 -34.49 -18.08 13.84
C GLU A 63 -35.77 -18.07 12.96
N MET A 64 -35.79 -17.32 11.87
CA MET A 64 -36.94 -17.34 10.94
C MET A 64 -37.17 -18.70 10.32
N ARG A 65 -36.12 -19.43 9.92
CA ARG A 65 -36.25 -20.80 9.37
C ARG A 65 -36.80 -21.78 10.41
N VAL A 66 -36.36 -21.67 11.65
CA VAL A 66 -36.85 -22.50 12.75
C VAL A 66 -38.31 -22.17 13.06
N ALA A 67 -38.66 -20.91 13.17
CA ALA A 67 -40.02 -20.42 13.42
C ALA A 67 -41.00 -20.83 12.33
N ALA A 68 -40.55 -20.85 11.07
CA ALA A 68 -41.33 -21.32 9.93
C ALA A 68 -41.45 -22.84 9.84
N GLY A 69 -40.80 -23.60 10.75
CA GLY A 69 -40.79 -25.06 10.73
C GLY A 69 -39.97 -25.69 9.59
N ALA A 70 -39.19 -24.88 8.88
CA ALA A 70 -38.37 -25.36 7.76
C ALA A 70 -37.13 -26.11 8.21
N GLN A 71 -36.65 -25.91 9.45
CA GLN A 71 -35.45 -26.54 9.98
C GLN A 71 -35.57 -26.63 11.50
N SER A 72 -34.98 -27.70 12.11
CA SER A 72 -34.87 -27.77 13.55
C SER A 72 -33.72 -26.90 14.09
N TYR A 73 -33.78 -26.48 15.35
CA TYR A 73 -32.84 -25.53 15.96
C TYR A 73 -31.37 -25.97 15.87
N SER A 74 -31.08 -27.24 16.20
CA SER A 74 -29.71 -27.74 16.27
C SER A 74 -28.97 -27.70 14.92
N PRO A 75 -29.52 -28.22 13.81
CA PRO A 75 -28.94 -28.02 12.49
C PRO A 75 -28.81 -26.57 12.05
N ALA A 76 -29.80 -25.71 12.38
CA ALA A 76 -29.72 -24.30 12.03
C ALA A 76 -28.52 -23.58 12.67
N VAL A 77 -28.23 -23.87 13.93
CA VAL A 77 -27.05 -23.30 14.62
C VAL A 77 -25.75 -23.88 14.08
N CYS A 78 -25.69 -25.21 13.79
CA CYS A 78 -24.50 -25.79 13.18
C CYS A 78 -24.18 -25.22 11.81
N ASP A 79 -25.17 -24.98 10.97
CA ASP A 79 -25.03 -24.38 9.64
C ASP A 79 -24.44 -22.97 9.72
N ILE A 80 -24.90 -22.16 10.70
CA ILE A 80 -24.35 -20.81 10.93
C ILE A 80 -22.90 -20.88 11.33
N LEU A 81 -22.55 -21.72 12.31
CA LEU A 81 -21.18 -21.84 12.81
C LEU A 81 -20.24 -22.33 11.69
N ASP A 82 -20.70 -23.26 10.87
CA ASP A 82 -19.95 -23.79 9.73
C ASP A 82 -19.74 -22.71 8.64
N GLN A 83 -20.78 -21.96 8.33
CA GLN A 83 -20.72 -20.88 7.35
C GLN A 83 -19.81 -19.75 7.82
N TYR A 84 -19.96 -19.31 9.08
CA TYR A 84 -19.14 -18.26 9.66
C TYR A 84 -17.68 -18.70 9.80
N GLY A 85 -17.42 -19.94 10.19
CA GLY A 85 -16.08 -20.51 10.27
C GLY A 85 -15.37 -20.61 8.91
N LYS A 86 -16.11 -20.93 7.83
CA LYS A 86 -15.56 -21.04 6.47
C LYS A 86 -15.31 -19.68 5.81
N THR A 87 -16.16 -18.69 6.05
CA THR A 87 -16.02 -17.37 5.43
C THR A 87 -14.97 -16.50 6.12
N GLY A 88 -14.70 -16.75 7.43
CA GLY A 88 -13.84 -15.91 8.24
C GLY A 88 -14.34 -14.45 8.30
N VAL A 89 -13.49 -13.58 8.82
CA VAL A 89 -13.80 -12.14 8.86
C VAL A 89 -13.44 -11.52 7.50
N MET A 90 -14.47 -11.11 6.76
CA MET A 90 -14.32 -10.47 5.44
C MET A 90 -14.57 -8.97 5.55
N ILE A 91 -13.83 -8.22 4.75
CA ILE A 91 -13.97 -6.76 4.59
C ILE A 91 -14.57 -6.48 3.23
N ASP A 92 -15.69 -5.77 3.25
CA ASP A 92 -16.35 -5.30 2.03
C ASP A 92 -15.90 -3.87 1.73
N TYR A 93 -15.29 -3.69 0.56
CA TYR A 93 -14.89 -2.36 0.07
C TYR A 93 -16.04 -1.72 -0.74
N PRO A 94 -16.14 -0.38 -0.74
CA PRO A 94 -17.15 0.32 -1.55
C PRO A 94 -17.10 -0.01 -3.04
N THR A 95 -15.95 -0.49 -3.53
CA THR A 95 -15.75 -0.95 -4.91
C THR A 95 -16.36 -2.33 -5.20
N GLY A 96 -17.00 -2.98 -4.23
CA GLY A 96 -17.53 -4.34 -4.34
C GLY A 96 -16.49 -5.45 -4.16
N THR A 97 -15.25 -5.12 -3.88
CA THR A 97 -14.20 -6.10 -3.61
C THR A 97 -14.31 -6.62 -2.17
N ARG A 98 -14.25 -7.93 -1.98
CA ARG A 98 -14.17 -8.58 -0.66
C ARG A 98 -12.74 -9.08 -0.41
N ARG A 99 -12.22 -8.87 0.78
CA ARG A 99 -10.90 -9.35 1.21
C ARG A 99 -10.96 -9.89 2.64
N THR A 100 -10.10 -10.85 2.96
CA THR A 100 -9.92 -11.27 4.35
C THR A 100 -9.26 -10.15 5.16
N LEU A 101 -9.52 -10.11 6.47
CA LEU A 101 -8.88 -9.15 7.38
C LEU A 101 -7.35 -9.20 7.26
N GLU A 102 -6.77 -10.41 7.20
CA GLU A 102 -5.33 -10.59 7.03
C GLU A 102 -4.81 -9.93 5.75
N ALA A 103 -5.48 -10.17 4.60
CA ALA A 103 -5.10 -9.57 3.33
C ALA A 103 -5.20 -8.03 3.36
N ALA A 104 -6.21 -7.48 4.03
CA ALA A 104 -6.40 -6.03 4.14
C ALA A 104 -5.34 -5.39 5.05
N VAL A 105 -5.03 -5.99 6.21
CA VAL A 105 -3.97 -5.51 7.11
C VAL A 105 -2.62 -5.58 6.41
N ARG A 106 -2.31 -6.70 5.75
CA ARG A 106 -1.06 -6.86 4.98
C ARG A 106 -0.93 -5.78 3.91
N MET A 107 -2.00 -5.52 3.17
CA MET A 107 -2.01 -4.46 2.15
C MET A 107 -1.75 -3.08 2.76
N CYS A 108 -2.40 -2.75 3.88
CA CYS A 108 -2.22 -1.50 4.59
C CYS A 108 -0.75 -1.32 5.01
N VAL A 109 -0.16 -2.31 5.67
CA VAL A 109 1.23 -2.26 6.14
C VAL A 109 2.21 -2.13 4.97
N VAL A 110 2.07 -2.94 3.92
CA VAL A 110 2.97 -2.89 2.76
C VAL A 110 2.87 -1.54 2.03
N THR A 111 1.66 -1.00 1.88
CA THR A 111 1.46 0.32 1.26
C THR A 111 2.12 1.42 2.09
N SER A 112 1.95 1.40 3.41
CA SER A 112 2.58 2.36 4.30
C SER A 112 4.11 2.28 4.25
N MET A 113 4.67 1.08 4.28
CA MET A 113 6.13 0.90 4.16
C MET A 113 6.67 1.48 2.85
N ASN A 114 5.97 1.27 1.74
CA ASN A 114 6.37 1.84 0.45
C ASN A 114 6.25 3.38 0.44
N GLN A 115 5.21 3.93 1.04
CA GLN A 115 5.04 5.38 1.18
C GLN A 115 6.14 6.00 2.04
N THR A 116 6.47 5.38 3.17
CA THR A 116 7.58 5.81 4.04
C THR A 116 8.91 5.81 3.27
N ALA A 117 9.21 4.73 2.56
CA ALA A 117 10.43 4.63 1.76
C ALA A 117 10.50 5.73 0.68
N ALA A 118 9.38 6.02 0.02
CA ALA A 118 9.30 7.11 -0.96
C ALA A 118 9.55 8.48 -0.32
N GLN A 119 8.98 8.76 0.85
CA GLN A 119 9.18 10.03 1.56
C GLN A 119 10.64 10.21 2.00
N VAL A 120 11.28 9.16 2.53
CA VAL A 120 12.69 9.19 2.88
C VAL A 120 13.56 9.46 1.65
N THR A 121 13.27 8.79 0.54
CA THR A 121 13.96 9.02 -0.73
C THR A 121 13.79 10.45 -1.22
N ASN A 122 12.57 10.99 -1.18
CA ASN A 122 12.28 12.37 -1.59
C ASN A 122 13.01 13.38 -0.69
N HIS A 123 13.10 13.11 0.61
CA HIS A 123 13.87 13.95 1.53
C HIS A 123 15.35 14.03 1.13
N TYR A 124 15.99 12.89 0.87
CA TYR A 124 17.39 12.87 0.43
C TYR A 124 17.61 13.49 -0.95
N ILE A 125 16.69 13.31 -1.88
CA ILE A 125 16.70 13.99 -3.18
C ILE A 125 16.74 15.51 -3.00
N ALA A 126 15.90 16.04 -2.12
CA ALA A 126 15.85 17.46 -1.81
C ALA A 126 17.09 17.96 -1.06
N GLU A 127 17.54 17.22 -0.04
CA GLU A 127 18.70 17.57 0.79
C GLU A 127 20.00 17.66 -0.03
N HIS A 128 20.18 16.73 -0.98
CA HIS A 128 21.39 16.65 -1.80
C HIS A 128 21.25 17.32 -3.17
N ASN A 129 20.13 18.01 -3.44
CA ASN A 129 19.85 18.66 -4.73
C ASN A 129 20.06 17.70 -5.92
N VAL A 130 19.54 16.47 -5.81
CA VAL A 130 19.65 15.47 -6.86
C VAL A 130 18.82 15.89 -8.05
N GLU A 131 19.44 16.00 -9.23
CA GLU A 131 18.75 16.40 -10.46
C GLU A 131 18.25 15.21 -11.28
N TYR A 132 18.89 14.06 -11.14
CA TYR A 132 18.59 12.86 -11.94
C TYR A 132 18.27 11.67 -11.07
N VAL A 133 17.30 10.87 -11.50
CA VAL A 133 16.92 9.62 -10.85
C VAL A 133 16.90 8.48 -11.86
N LEU A 134 17.33 7.30 -11.42
CA LEU A 134 17.22 6.08 -12.19
C LEU A 134 16.03 5.27 -11.66
N VAL A 135 15.04 5.05 -12.51
CA VAL A 135 13.93 4.15 -12.15
C VAL A 135 14.40 2.71 -12.29
N SER A 136 14.35 1.96 -11.20
CA SER A 136 14.78 0.56 -11.19
C SER A 136 13.92 -0.29 -12.13
N ALA A 137 14.55 -1.24 -12.82
CA ALA A 137 13.85 -2.24 -13.60
C ALA A 137 13.67 -3.52 -12.79
N HIS A 138 12.46 -4.10 -12.82
CA HIS A 138 12.20 -5.39 -12.19
C HIS A 138 11.24 -6.23 -13.03
N LEU A 139 11.36 -7.53 -12.91
CA LEU A 139 10.46 -8.48 -13.55
C LEU A 139 9.07 -8.41 -12.91
N GLY A 140 8.03 -8.54 -13.73
CA GLY A 140 6.64 -8.51 -13.25
C GLY A 140 6.07 -7.10 -13.07
N ALA A 141 6.72 -6.07 -13.61
CA ALA A 141 6.13 -4.75 -13.70
C ALA A 141 4.81 -4.79 -14.49
N ARG A 142 3.84 -3.98 -14.07
CA ARG A 142 2.55 -3.90 -14.77
C ARG A 142 2.76 -3.42 -16.20
N THR A 143 2.33 -4.22 -17.17
CA THR A 143 2.37 -3.86 -18.58
C THR A 143 1.17 -3.00 -18.97
N GLN A 144 1.29 -2.26 -20.07
CA GLN A 144 0.19 -1.49 -20.63
C GLN A 144 -0.93 -2.43 -21.08
N GLY A 145 -2.11 -2.29 -20.48
CA GLY A 145 -3.31 -3.01 -20.91
C GLY A 145 -3.86 -2.48 -22.21
N LYS A 146 -4.61 -3.32 -22.94
CA LYS A 146 -5.29 -2.91 -24.18
C LYS A 146 -6.26 -1.75 -23.90
N GLY A 147 -6.08 -0.65 -24.63
CA GLY A 147 -6.90 0.56 -24.48
C GLY A 147 -6.53 1.46 -23.30
N GLN A 148 -5.46 1.13 -22.56
CA GLN A 148 -4.93 1.96 -21.48
C GLN A 148 -3.93 2.99 -22.02
N PRO A 149 -3.77 4.17 -21.36
CA PRO A 149 -2.74 5.12 -21.71
C PRO A 149 -1.33 4.51 -21.62
N TYR A 150 -0.39 5.01 -22.41
CA TYR A 150 1.01 4.57 -22.41
C TYR A 150 1.62 4.59 -20.99
N LEU A 151 1.35 5.63 -20.21
CA LEU A 151 1.85 5.78 -18.84
C LEU A 151 1.28 4.76 -17.83
N ALA A 152 0.21 4.04 -18.18
CA ALA A 152 -0.33 2.98 -17.33
C ALA A 152 0.55 1.72 -17.28
N GLY A 153 1.47 1.54 -18.24
CA GLY A 153 2.43 0.45 -18.28
C GLY A 153 3.74 0.84 -17.61
N HIS A 154 4.08 0.21 -16.49
CA HIS A 154 5.33 0.49 -15.77
C HIS A 154 6.57 -0.03 -16.49
N ASP A 155 6.40 -0.98 -17.40
CA ASP A 155 7.46 -1.50 -18.27
C ASP A 155 7.97 -0.45 -19.28
N ASN A 156 7.16 0.57 -19.58
CA ASN A 156 7.52 1.59 -20.55
C ASN A 156 8.57 2.58 -20.04
N TRP A 157 8.67 2.79 -18.74
CA TRP A 157 9.51 3.83 -18.16
C TRP A 157 10.52 3.32 -17.11
N GLN A 158 10.52 2.05 -16.76
CA GLN A 158 11.54 1.49 -15.86
C GLN A 158 12.90 1.29 -16.56
N GLY A 159 13.97 1.24 -15.78
CA GLY A 159 15.34 1.06 -16.28
C GLY A 159 15.92 2.26 -17.03
N ARG A 160 15.31 3.44 -16.87
CA ARG A 160 15.72 4.69 -17.53
C ARG A 160 16.08 5.75 -16.52
N CYS A 161 16.96 6.67 -16.94
CA CYS A 161 17.27 7.86 -16.19
C CYS A 161 16.27 8.97 -16.53
N TYR A 162 15.85 9.71 -15.50
CA TYR A 162 14.90 10.81 -15.61
C TYR A 162 15.42 12.04 -14.89
N LYS A 163 15.04 13.21 -15.37
CA LYS A 163 15.30 14.49 -14.72
C LYS A 163 14.10 14.85 -13.82
N ILE A 164 14.39 15.34 -12.61
CA ILE A 164 13.35 15.75 -11.66
C ILE A 164 12.72 17.07 -12.08
N SER A 165 13.55 18.02 -12.53
CA SER A 165 13.10 19.33 -13.01
C SER A 165 13.67 19.61 -14.39
N GLY A 166 12.81 20.02 -15.32
CA GLY A 166 13.16 20.17 -16.72
C GLY A 166 13.22 18.86 -17.47
N SER A 167 13.69 18.87 -18.72
CA SER A 167 13.75 17.70 -19.60
C SER A 167 14.97 17.79 -20.51
N GLU A 168 15.61 16.66 -20.77
CA GLU A 168 16.74 16.51 -21.70
C GLU A 168 16.48 15.33 -22.65
N PRO A 169 17.13 15.28 -23.84
CA PRO A 169 16.90 14.22 -24.81
C PRO A 169 17.11 12.79 -24.26
N ASP A 170 18.12 12.61 -23.40
CA ASP A 170 18.50 11.32 -22.81
C ASP A 170 17.94 11.13 -21.39
N ALA A 171 17.38 12.19 -20.79
CA ALA A 171 16.77 12.18 -19.47
C ALA A 171 15.49 13.03 -19.44
N PRO A 172 14.37 12.50 -19.93
CA PRO A 172 13.10 13.22 -19.93
C PRO A 172 12.59 13.49 -18.52
N ASN A 173 11.62 14.39 -18.36
CA ASN A 173 11.04 14.73 -17.07
C ASN A 173 10.31 13.52 -16.46
N LEU A 174 10.58 13.22 -15.20
CA LEU A 174 10.01 12.08 -14.51
C LEU A 174 8.48 12.20 -14.39
N ALA A 175 7.98 13.34 -13.94
CA ALA A 175 6.55 13.54 -13.71
C ALA A 175 5.75 13.48 -15.02
N GLU A 176 6.28 14.04 -16.12
CA GLU A 176 5.65 13.99 -17.44
C GLU A 176 5.56 12.55 -17.98
N MET A 177 6.61 11.74 -17.74
CA MET A 177 6.70 10.38 -18.28
C MET A 177 6.00 9.33 -17.44
N THR A 178 5.94 9.51 -16.11
CA THR A 178 5.43 8.50 -15.19
C THR A 178 4.17 8.91 -14.45
N GLY A 179 3.85 10.21 -14.43
CA GLY A 179 2.83 10.80 -13.57
C GLY A 179 3.25 10.92 -12.10
N TYR A 180 4.47 10.50 -11.74
CA TYR A 180 4.98 10.58 -10.37
C TYR A 180 5.73 11.89 -10.15
N ASP A 181 5.17 12.76 -9.32
CA ASP A 181 5.77 14.02 -8.93
C ASP A 181 6.47 13.90 -7.57
N ILE A 182 7.81 13.80 -7.61
CA ILE A 182 8.64 13.72 -6.40
C ILE A 182 8.51 14.97 -5.54
N VAL A 183 8.37 16.15 -6.16
CA VAL A 183 8.33 17.45 -5.45
C VAL A 183 7.06 17.56 -4.60
N ASN A 184 5.91 17.14 -5.16
CA ASN A 184 4.61 17.20 -4.49
C ASN A 184 4.22 15.88 -3.83
N GLY A 185 5.00 14.81 -3.98
CA GLY A 185 4.72 13.50 -3.40
C GLY A 185 3.44 12.84 -3.92
N THR A 186 3.05 13.19 -5.15
CA THR A 186 1.84 12.66 -5.81
C THR A 186 2.22 11.74 -6.96
N GLY A 187 1.55 10.59 -7.06
CA GLY A 187 1.75 9.63 -8.13
C GLY A 187 0.85 8.41 -7.98
#